data_b1bb3c36d0c247519bd8fa4c666014cd
#
_entry.id   b1bb3c36d0c247519bd8fa4c666014cd
#
_cell.length_a   1.000
_cell.length_b   1.000
_cell.length_c   1.000
_cell.angle_alpha   90.00
_cell.angle_beta   90.00
_cell.angle_gamma   90.00
#
_symmetry.space_group_name_H-M   'P 1'
#
loop_
_entity.id
_entity.type
_entity.pdbx_description
1 polymer ?
#
loop_
_entity_poly.entity_id
_entity_poly.type
_entity_poly.pdbx_seq_one_letter_code
_entity_poly.pdbx_strand_id
1 'polypeptide(L)'
;MSLYHLTNTEIAERLAQAIKAWRISPQGAALSQVDLARNSGIGLTPLKRFEKTGAITLRNFVALLRALNLLDGLETLVPPPDAPGPLALLAAERKRTQRKRAPRTGTPRASTPDTPHG
;
A
#
# COMPACT_ATOMS: atom_id res chain seq x y z
N MET A 1 -4.78 -10.48 11.94
CA MET A 1 -3.41 -10.83 12.27
C MET A 1 -2.46 -9.71 11.87
N SER A 2 -1.56 -9.38 12.76
CA SER A 2 -0.63 -8.29 12.49
C SER A 2 0.53 -8.76 11.61
N LEU A 3 0.93 -7.90 10.68
CA LEU A 3 2.09 -8.19 9.84
C LEU A 3 3.40 -7.70 10.45
N TYR A 4 3.32 -6.96 11.57
CA TYR A 4 4.49 -6.28 12.09
C TYR A 4 5.56 -7.21 12.64
N HIS A 5 5.21 -8.45 12.95
CA HIS A 5 6.20 -9.42 13.45
C HIS A 5 6.88 -10.19 12.32
N LEU A 6 6.50 -9.94 11.07
CA LEU A 6 7.10 -10.61 9.92
C LEU A 6 8.23 -9.76 9.35
N THR A 7 9.20 -10.44 8.73
CA THR A 7 10.25 -9.70 8.02
C THR A 7 9.71 -9.10 6.74
N ASN A 8 10.43 -8.14 6.20
CA ASN A 8 10.04 -7.53 4.93
C ASN A 8 9.93 -8.58 3.83
N THR A 9 10.85 -9.53 3.81
CA THR A 9 10.83 -10.60 2.81
C THR A 9 9.59 -11.47 2.98
N GLU A 10 9.27 -11.81 4.22
CA GLU A 10 8.09 -12.63 4.48
C GLU A 10 6.80 -11.92 4.05
N ILE A 11 6.72 -10.62 4.28
CA ILE A 11 5.54 -9.86 3.86
C ILE A 11 5.47 -9.82 2.33
N ALA A 12 6.60 -9.60 1.66
CA ALA A 12 6.63 -9.58 0.19
C ALA A 12 6.20 -10.93 -0.39
N GLU A 13 6.70 -12.02 0.20
CA GLU A 13 6.32 -13.35 -0.25
C GLU A 13 4.83 -13.62 -0.03
N ARG A 14 4.31 -13.18 1.09
CA ARG A 14 2.89 -13.34 1.39
C ARG A 14 2.04 -12.59 0.39
N LEU A 15 2.44 -11.36 0.09
CA LEU A 15 1.73 -10.55 -0.88
C LEU A 15 1.78 -11.19 -2.27
N ALA A 16 2.96 -11.71 -2.65
CA ALA A 16 3.11 -12.37 -3.94
C ALA A 16 2.20 -13.59 -4.04
N GLN A 17 2.09 -14.37 -2.97
CA GLN A 17 1.20 -15.53 -2.96
C GLN A 17 -0.26 -15.12 -3.06
N ALA A 18 -0.65 -14.06 -2.38
CA ALA A 18 -2.02 -13.57 -2.45
C ALA A 18 -2.36 -13.10 -3.87
N ILE A 19 -1.43 -12.40 -4.50
CA ILE A 19 -1.64 -11.93 -5.87
C ILE A 19 -1.68 -13.09 -6.85
N LYS A 20 -0.82 -14.09 -6.65
CA LYS A 20 -0.86 -15.29 -7.48
C LYS A 20 -2.20 -16.00 -7.33
N ALA A 21 -2.70 -16.13 -6.11
CA ALA A 21 -3.99 -16.77 -5.88
C ALA A 21 -5.11 -16.02 -6.58
N TRP A 22 -5.08 -14.69 -6.52
CA TRP A 22 -6.08 -13.87 -7.23
C TRP A 22 -5.97 -14.05 -8.74
N ARG A 23 -4.74 -14.09 -9.27
CA ARG A 23 -4.52 -14.28 -10.69
C ARG A 23 -5.16 -15.56 -11.19
N ILE A 24 -5.03 -16.65 -10.42
CA ILE A 24 -5.50 -17.97 -10.82
C ILE A 24 -7.00 -18.15 -10.61
N SER A 25 -7.53 -17.47 -9.59
CA SER A 25 -8.90 -17.73 -9.13
C SER A 25 -9.94 -17.40 -10.21
N PRO A 26 -10.92 -18.28 -10.41
CA PRO A 26 -12.03 -17.96 -11.31
C PRO A 26 -12.84 -16.76 -10.84
N GLN A 27 -12.90 -16.50 -9.54
CA GLN A 27 -13.56 -15.31 -9.01
C GLN A 27 -12.68 -14.09 -9.09
N GLY A 28 -11.40 -14.27 -9.37
CA GLY A 28 -10.46 -13.17 -9.54
C GLY A 28 -10.21 -12.91 -11.01
N ALA A 29 -8.92 -12.87 -11.37
CA ALA A 29 -8.54 -12.53 -12.73
C ALA A 29 -8.62 -13.69 -13.70
N ALA A 30 -8.45 -14.91 -13.21
CA ALA A 30 -8.49 -16.13 -14.05
C ALA A 30 -7.52 -16.02 -15.23
N LEU A 31 -6.29 -15.58 -14.98
CA LEU A 31 -5.29 -15.37 -16.03
C LEU A 31 -4.11 -16.31 -15.84
N SER A 32 -3.54 -16.75 -16.97
CA SER A 32 -2.26 -17.46 -16.93
C SER A 32 -1.14 -16.45 -16.69
N GLN A 33 0.04 -16.95 -16.33
CA GLN A 33 1.20 -16.07 -16.21
C GLN A 33 1.51 -15.36 -17.52
N VAL A 34 1.40 -16.08 -18.64
CA VAL A 34 1.68 -15.50 -19.94
C VAL A 34 0.71 -14.37 -20.24
N ASP A 35 -0.57 -14.58 -19.97
CA ASP A 35 -1.57 -13.54 -20.22
C ASP A 35 -1.38 -12.33 -19.32
N LEU A 36 -1.08 -12.56 -18.06
CA LEU A 36 -0.85 -11.43 -17.16
C LEU A 36 0.41 -10.66 -17.55
N ALA A 37 1.47 -11.38 -17.93
CA ALA A 37 2.69 -10.72 -18.38
C ALA A 37 2.40 -9.85 -19.60
N ARG A 38 1.62 -10.37 -20.53
CA ARG A 38 1.25 -9.61 -21.72
C ARG A 38 0.39 -8.39 -21.37
N ASN A 39 -0.62 -8.59 -20.55
CA ASN A 39 -1.54 -7.51 -20.21
C ASN A 39 -0.87 -6.41 -19.39
N SER A 40 0.07 -6.79 -18.53
CA SER A 40 0.76 -5.82 -17.70
C SER A 40 1.95 -5.17 -18.40
N GLY A 41 2.48 -5.85 -19.42
CA GLY A 41 3.64 -5.32 -20.14
C GLY A 41 4.97 -5.54 -19.44
N ILE A 42 5.01 -6.26 -18.32
CA ILE A 42 6.26 -6.40 -17.59
C ILE A 42 7.10 -7.59 -18.03
N GLY A 43 6.53 -8.48 -18.84
CA GLY A 43 7.25 -9.65 -19.25
C GLY A 43 7.08 -10.82 -18.31
N LEU A 44 7.37 -12.02 -18.84
CA LEU A 44 7.12 -13.24 -18.09
C LEU A 44 8.15 -13.51 -17.00
N THR A 45 9.42 -13.22 -17.28
CA THR A 45 10.49 -13.52 -16.32
C THR A 45 10.33 -12.70 -15.03
N PRO A 46 10.12 -11.37 -15.08
CA PRO A 46 9.88 -10.63 -13.87
C PRO A 46 8.63 -11.09 -13.12
N LEU A 47 7.59 -11.49 -13.82
CA LEU A 47 6.39 -11.98 -13.15
C LEU A 47 6.66 -13.29 -12.43
N LYS A 48 7.32 -14.22 -13.07
CA LYS A 48 7.65 -15.48 -12.42
C LYS A 48 8.52 -15.28 -11.20
N ARG A 49 9.49 -14.36 -11.30
CA ARG A 49 10.37 -14.06 -10.18
C ARG A 49 9.56 -13.48 -9.01
N PHE A 50 8.66 -12.55 -9.30
CA PHE A 50 7.83 -11.97 -8.26
C PHE A 50 7.00 -13.03 -7.56
N GLU A 51 6.34 -13.90 -8.32
CA GLU A 51 5.47 -14.91 -7.73
C GLU A 51 6.26 -15.90 -6.88
N LYS A 52 7.53 -16.09 -7.21
CA LYS A 52 8.36 -17.03 -6.47
C LYS A 52 9.01 -16.40 -5.24
N THR A 53 9.46 -15.16 -5.36
CA THR A 53 10.30 -14.55 -4.32
C THR A 53 9.72 -13.30 -3.68
N GLY A 54 8.72 -12.70 -4.30
CA GLY A 54 8.20 -11.42 -3.84
C GLY A 54 9.00 -10.22 -4.34
N ALA A 55 10.07 -10.45 -5.10
CA ALA A 55 10.93 -9.37 -5.57
C ALA A 55 10.38 -8.75 -6.85
N ILE A 56 10.17 -7.45 -6.84
CA ILE A 56 9.64 -6.73 -7.98
C ILE A 56 9.92 -5.25 -7.77
N THR A 57 10.09 -4.50 -8.85
CA THR A 57 10.15 -3.05 -8.73
C THR A 57 8.75 -2.51 -8.47
N LEU A 58 8.69 -1.38 -7.81
CA LEU A 58 7.39 -0.78 -7.54
C LEU A 58 6.63 -0.48 -8.82
N ARG A 59 7.32 0.02 -9.85
CA ARG A 59 6.67 0.32 -11.13
C ARG A 59 6.05 -0.93 -11.74
N ASN A 60 6.77 -2.03 -11.72
CA ASN A 60 6.23 -3.28 -12.25
C ASN A 60 5.09 -3.80 -11.39
N PHE A 61 5.18 -3.63 -10.09
CA PHE A 61 4.11 -4.02 -9.19
C PHE A 61 2.82 -3.26 -9.51
N VAL A 62 2.94 -1.95 -9.73
CA VAL A 62 1.78 -1.14 -10.11
C VAL A 62 1.19 -1.64 -11.44
N ALA A 63 2.04 -2.01 -12.39
CA ALA A 63 1.56 -2.54 -13.66
C ALA A 63 0.77 -3.84 -13.46
N LEU A 64 1.24 -4.71 -12.57
CA LEU A 64 0.50 -5.93 -12.25
C LEU A 64 -0.86 -5.61 -11.64
N LEU A 65 -0.89 -4.71 -10.69
CA LEU A 65 -2.15 -4.36 -10.02
C LEU A 65 -3.15 -3.77 -11.01
N ARG A 66 -2.66 -2.96 -11.94
CA ARG A 66 -3.53 -2.40 -12.96
C ARG A 66 -4.13 -3.49 -13.83
N ALA A 67 -3.32 -4.45 -14.26
CA ALA A 67 -3.79 -5.55 -15.10
C ALA A 67 -4.75 -6.48 -14.36
N LEU A 68 -4.63 -6.54 -13.02
CA LEU A 68 -5.48 -7.39 -12.20
C LEU A 68 -6.68 -6.66 -11.61
N ASN A 69 -6.84 -5.37 -11.93
CA ASN A 69 -7.92 -4.52 -11.39
C ASN A 69 -7.85 -4.38 -9.88
N LEU A 70 -6.63 -4.24 -9.35
CA LEU A 70 -6.42 -4.11 -7.92
C LEU A 70 -5.84 -2.75 -7.53
N LEU A 71 -5.91 -1.75 -8.43
CA LEU A 71 -5.33 -0.45 -8.13
C LEU A 71 -6.04 0.27 -6.99
N ASP A 72 -7.32 -0.02 -6.79
CA ASP A 72 -8.07 0.66 -5.73
C ASP A 72 -7.42 0.46 -4.36
N GLY A 73 -6.76 -0.67 -4.15
CA GLY A 73 -6.07 -0.91 -2.89
C GLY A 73 -4.93 0.06 -2.63
N LEU A 74 -4.34 0.60 -3.69
CA LEU A 74 -3.28 1.57 -3.52
C LEU A 74 -3.80 2.92 -3.04
N GLU A 75 -5.02 3.27 -3.44
CA GLU A 75 -5.59 4.55 -3.03
C GLU A 75 -5.83 4.61 -1.53
N THR A 76 -6.10 3.47 -0.93
CA THR A 76 -6.37 3.41 0.50
C THR A 76 -5.16 2.98 1.31
N LEU A 77 -4.07 2.64 0.65
CA LEU A 77 -2.87 2.21 1.35
C LEU A 77 -2.28 3.34 2.20
N VAL A 78 -2.25 4.54 1.65
CA VAL A 78 -1.76 5.70 2.38
C VAL A 78 -2.94 6.66 2.57
N PRO A 79 -3.32 6.94 3.82
CA PRO A 79 -4.45 7.84 4.03
C PRO A 79 -4.12 9.25 3.53
N PRO A 80 -5.13 10.01 3.09
CA PRO A 80 -4.89 11.41 2.75
C PRO A 80 -4.35 12.16 3.96
N PRO A 81 -3.52 13.18 3.74
CA PRO A 81 -2.91 13.89 4.87
C PRO A 81 -3.90 14.49 5.85
N ASP A 82 -5.09 14.83 5.38
CA ASP A 82 -6.11 15.44 6.23
C ASP A 82 -7.13 14.43 6.74
N ALA A 83 -7.00 13.17 6.39
CA ALA A 83 -7.94 12.15 6.83
C ALA A 83 -7.45 11.52 8.13
N PRO A 84 -8.33 11.31 9.10
CA PRO A 84 -7.92 10.67 10.35
C PRO A 84 -7.74 9.17 10.15
N GLY A 85 -6.56 8.68 10.47
CA GLY A 85 -6.31 7.26 10.60
C GLY A 85 -6.44 6.84 12.04
N PRO A 86 -6.25 5.56 12.35
CA PRO A 86 -6.37 5.11 13.74
C PRO A 86 -5.45 5.83 14.71
N LEU A 87 -4.20 6.04 14.32
CA LEU A 87 -3.27 6.74 15.19
C LEU A 87 -3.58 8.22 15.29
N ALA A 88 -4.03 8.82 14.20
CA ALA A 88 -4.40 10.21 14.23
C ALA A 88 -5.62 10.44 15.09
N LEU A 89 -6.56 9.53 15.07
CA LEU A 89 -7.74 9.63 15.92
C LEU A 89 -7.38 9.55 17.39
N LEU A 90 -6.46 8.65 17.73
CA LEU A 90 -6.00 8.53 19.11
C LEU A 90 -5.26 9.79 19.54
N ALA A 91 -4.43 10.34 18.67
CA ALA A 91 -3.71 11.54 19.00
C ALA A 91 -4.65 12.72 19.18
N ALA A 92 -5.67 12.82 18.33
CA ALA A 92 -6.64 13.89 18.44
C ALA A 92 -7.42 13.79 19.74
N GLU A 93 -7.76 12.57 20.13
CA GLU A 93 -8.48 12.35 21.36
C GLU A 93 -7.63 12.72 22.56
N ARG A 94 -6.35 12.37 22.53
CA ARG A 94 -5.44 12.75 23.60
C ARG A 94 -5.29 14.26 23.71
N LYS A 95 -5.20 14.92 22.58
CA LYS A 95 -5.10 16.38 22.58
C LYS A 95 -6.33 17.02 23.16
N ARG A 96 -7.49 16.52 22.82
CA ARG A 96 -8.72 17.05 23.36
C ARG A 96 -8.78 16.91 24.85
N THR A 97 -8.29 15.79 25.33
CA THR A 97 -8.31 15.53 26.74
C THR A 97 -7.32 16.37 27.48
N GLN A 98 -6.15 16.53 26.93
CA GLN A 98 -5.13 17.27 27.58
C GLN A 98 -5.15 18.72 27.31
N ARG A 99 -5.80 19.29 26.49
CA ARG A 99 -5.89 20.54 26.06
C ARG A 99 -4.94 21.26 25.80
N LYS A 100 -4.37 21.45 25.27
CA LYS A 100 -3.70 21.82 24.73
C LYS A 100 -2.59 22.13 24.74
N ARG A 101 -1.92 21.71 24.64
CA ARG A 101 -0.81 21.98 24.56
C ARG A 101 -0.48 22.29 23.26
N ALA A 102 0.24 22.79 22.94
CA ALA A 102 0.52 23.28 21.73
C ALA A 102 1.08 22.47 20.82
N PRO A 103 1.15 22.48 19.90
CA PRO A 103 1.56 21.53 18.99
C PRO A 103 2.89 21.59 18.42
N ARG A 104 3.18 21.70 18.08
CA ARG A 104 4.03 21.44 17.35
C ARG A 104 4.49 21.04 16.45
N THR A 105 4.43 21.23 15.91
CA THR A 105 4.77 20.87 15.00
C THR A 105 4.83 20.46 14.24
N GLY A 106 4.65 21.00 13.63
CA GLY A 106 4.64 21.06 12.99
C GLY A 106 4.49 20.83 12.30
N THR A 107 4.22 21.39 11.91
CA THR A 107 4.16 21.61 11.34
C THR A 107 4.10 21.57 10.92
N PRO A 108 4.04 22.01 10.66
CA PRO A 108 4.05 22.29 10.22
C PRO A 108 3.91 22.13 9.72
N ARG A 109 3.62 22.71 9.31
CA ARG A 109 3.62 22.95 8.92
C ARG A 109 3.61 23.06 8.63
N ALA A 110 3.41 23.61 8.45
CA ALA A 110 3.46 24.00 8.35
C ALA A 110 3.41 24.07 8.08
N SER A 111 3.12 24.64 7.70
CA SER A 111 3.14 25.05 7.67
C SER A 111 3.03 25.20 7.50
N THR A 112 2.75 25.76 7.20
CA THR A 112 2.68 26.23 7.22
C THR A 112 2.64 26.51 7.22
N PRO A 113 2.46 27.07 7.01
CA PRO A 113 2.34 27.56 7.13
C PRO A 113 2.17 27.58 7.31
N ASP A 114 1.84 28.03 7.12
CA ASP A 114 1.70 28.17 7.47
C ASP A 114 1.34 28.00 7.69
N THR A 115 1.03 28.31 7.53
CA THR A 115 0.66 28.34 7.86
C THR A 115 0.30 28.08 8.20
N PRO A 116 0.14 28.56 8.30
CA PRO A 116 -0.31 28.42 8.59
C PRO A 116 -0.51 27.67 8.78
N HIS A 117 -0.86 27.66 8.88
CA HIS A 117 -0.97 26.99 9.23
C HIS A 117 -1.11 26.51 9.61
N GLY A 118 -1.11 26.80 9.50
CA GLY A 118 -1.35 26.67 9.79
C GLY A 118 -1.20 26.35 9.96
#